data_d4395f52a008d4093b9d64728ce12e75
#
_entry.id   d4395f52a008d4093b9d64728ce12e75
#
_cell.length_a   1.000
_cell.length_b   1.000
_cell.length_c   1.000
_cell.angle_alpha   90.00
_cell.angle_beta   90.00
_cell.angle_gamma   90.00
#
_symmetry.space_group_name_H-M   'P 1'
#
loop_
_entity.id
_entity.type
_entity.pdbx_description
1 polymer ?
#
loop_
_entity_poly.entity_id
_entity_poly.type
_entity_poly.pdbx_seq_one_letter_code
_entity_poly.pdbx_strand_id
1 'polypeptide(L)'
;MQNLIWGNMIEQFFDQSSSSFTYLVSSSKHNACIIDPVKENNEIYIEHLDQHQLNLNFILETHTHADHVTGSGALIDMYGCKTFCGMVSDNTNIETLHDGQEILLDDLNIQAIYTPGHTDDSYSYLIKSSENTYLFSGDTLLINGCGRTDFQNGDPEQLYDSITQKLFSLDADTIVFPGHDYNNATSTTIADQKKTNPRLANKSKDQFIEIMNNLNLPTPKLMDVAVPLNLKLGKE
;
A
#
# COMPACT_ATOMS: atom_id res chain seq x y z
N MET A 1 -2.64 -19.26 -5.86
CA MET A 1 -2.41 -17.81 -5.93
C MET A 1 -1.99 -17.48 -7.36
N GLN A 2 -2.61 -16.52 -8.03
CA GLN A 2 -2.15 -16.08 -9.36
C GLN A 2 -1.18 -14.93 -9.13
N ASN A 3 0.10 -15.14 -9.47
CA ASN A 3 1.09 -14.08 -9.47
C ASN A 3 1.03 -13.39 -10.83
N LEU A 4 0.86 -12.08 -10.85
CA LEU A 4 0.91 -11.27 -12.07
C LEU A 4 2.23 -10.51 -12.09
N ILE A 5 2.99 -10.66 -13.18
CA ILE A 5 4.25 -9.95 -13.40
C ILE A 5 3.97 -8.73 -14.27
N TRP A 6 4.29 -7.54 -13.75
CA TRP A 6 4.17 -6.27 -14.45
C TRP A 6 5.55 -5.77 -14.89
N GLY A 7 5.86 -5.97 -16.17
CA GLY A 7 7.24 -5.81 -16.62
C GLY A 7 8.16 -6.82 -15.90
N ASN A 8 9.46 -6.64 -15.92
CA ASN A 8 10.40 -7.50 -15.18
C ASN A 8 10.67 -6.98 -13.74
N MET A 9 9.87 -6.06 -13.22
CA MET A 9 10.18 -5.29 -12.02
C MET A 9 9.16 -5.46 -10.88
N ILE A 10 7.89 -5.70 -11.17
CA ILE A 10 6.82 -5.73 -10.16
C ILE A 10 6.11 -7.08 -10.22
N GLU A 11 6.00 -7.74 -9.07
CA GLU A 11 5.17 -8.91 -8.89
C GLU A 11 4.08 -8.64 -7.86
N GLN A 12 2.86 -9.06 -8.16
CA GLN A 12 1.67 -8.85 -7.33
C GLN A 12 1.19 -10.19 -6.78
N PHE A 13 1.05 -10.26 -5.46
CA PHE A 13 0.50 -11.41 -4.74
C PHE A 13 -0.86 -11.03 -4.16
N PHE A 14 -1.82 -11.93 -4.23
CA PHE A 14 -3.16 -11.70 -3.69
C PHE A 14 -3.47 -12.66 -2.53
N ASP A 15 -3.78 -12.12 -1.36
CA ASP A 15 -4.30 -12.89 -0.24
C ASP A 15 -5.84 -12.94 -0.29
N GLN A 16 -6.40 -14.15 -0.37
CA GLN A 16 -7.85 -14.34 -0.45
C GLN A 16 -8.57 -14.08 0.88
N SER A 17 -7.89 -14.23 2.01
CA SER A 17 -8.52 -14.14 3.33
C SER A 17 -8.82 -12.70 3.71
N SER A 18 -7.90 -11.78 3.42
CA SER A 18 -8.03 -10.33 3.61
C SER A 18 -8.48 -9.57 2.37
N SER A 19 -8.39 -10.19 1.18
CA SER A 19 -8.53 -9.55 -0.13
C SER A 19 -7.45 -8.49 -0.40
N SER A 20 -6.28 -8.62 0.23
CA SER A 20 -5.16 -7.69 0.15
C SER A 20 -4.19 -8.06 -0.96
N PHE A 21 -3.53 -7.05 -1.50
CA PHE A 21 -2.38 -7.22 -2.37
C PHE A 21 -1.08 -6.94 -1.62
N THR A 22 -0.08 -7.78 -1.86
CA THR A 22 1.33 -7.54 -1.55
C THR A 22 2.08 -7.34 -2.86
N TYR A 23 3.04 -6.45 -2.89
CA TYR A 23 3.85 -6.21 -4.08
C TYR A 23 5.33 -6.42 -3.78
N LEU A 24 6.01 -7.16 -4.65
CA LEU A 24 7.47 -7.24 -4.67
C LEU A 24 7.99 -6.39 -5.82
N VAL A 25 8.88 -5.47 -5.52
CA VAL A 25 9.51 -4.60 -6.51
C VAL A 25 11.00 -4.91 -6.53
N SER A 26 11.54 -5.26 -7.70
CA SER A 26 12.94 -5.61 -7.88
C SER A 26 13.68 -4.64 -8.79
N SER A 27 14.94 -4.35 -8.44
CA SER A 27 15.85 -3.55 -9.26
C SER A 27 16.60 -4.38 -10.29
N SER A 28 17.27 -3.72 -11.23
CA SER A 28 18.15 -4.37 -12.21
C SER A 28 19.36 -5.10 -11.60
N LYS A 29 19.66 -4.85 -10.32
CA LYS A 29 20.80 -5.45 -9.59
C LYS A 29 20.39 -6.56 -8.62
N HIS A 30 19.23 -7.16 -8.78
CA HIS A 30 18.70 -8.21 -7.92
C HIS A 30 18.44 -7.79 -6.46
N ASN A 31 18.30 -6.51 -6.19
CA ASN A 31 17.79 -6.01 -4.93
C ASN A 31 16.27 -5.82 -5.02
N ALA A 32 15.56 -6.03 -3.91
CA ALA A 32 14.11 -5.96 -3.87
C ALA A 32 13.61 -5.23 -2.62
N CYS A 33 12.41 -4.66 -2.73
CA CYS A 33 11.59 -4.30 -1.60
C CYS A 33 10.23 -5.00 -1.71
N ILE A 34 9.57 -5.17 -0.57
CA ILE A 34 8.22 -5.71 -0.50
C ILE A 34 7.28 -4.68 0.12
N ILE A 35 6.07 -4.55 -0.41
CA ILE A 35 5.05 -3.59 0.04
C ILE A 35 3.88 -4.36 0.60
N ASP A 36 3.47 -4.05 1.83
CA ASP A 36 2.33 -4.63 2.57
C ASP A 36 2.35 -6.17 2.63
N PRO A 37 3.41 -6.80 3.20
CA PRO A 37 3.48 -8.26 3.28
C PRO A 37 2.49 -8.83 4.29
N VAL A 38 1.67 -9.79 3.86
CA VAL A 38 0.76 -10.56 4.72
C VAL A 38 1.54 -11.70 5.40
N LYS A 39 1.45 -11.80 6.74
CA LYS A 39 2.23 -12.76 7.57
C LYS A 39 2.07 -14.21 7.11
N GLU A 40 0.85 -14.62 6.83
CA GLU A 40 0.50 -15.98 6.42
C GLU A 40 1.12 -16.39 5.08
N ASN A 41 1.55 -15.41 4.28
CA ASN A 41 2.13 -15.61 2.96
C ASN A 41 3.66 -15.45 2.92
N ASN A 42 4.33 -15.25 4.06
CA ASN A 42 5.77 -15.02 4.12
C ASN A 42 6.59 -16.13 3.43
N GLU A 43 6.21 -17.40 3.57
CA GLU A 43 6.89 -18.52 2.91
C GLU A 43 6.89 -18.36 1.38
N ILE A 44 5.77 -17.88 0.81
CA ILE A 44 5.63 -17.64 -0.64
C ILE A 44 6.57 -16.53 -1.09
N TYR A 45 6.69 -15.44 -0.33
CA TYR A 45 7.59 -14.34 -0.64
C TYR A 45 9.06 -14.79 -0.58
N ILE A 46 9.41 -15.57 0.45
CA ILE A 46 10.77 -16.13 0.64
C ILE A 46 11.12 -17.07 -0.52
N GLU A 47 10.23 -18.00 -0.86
CA GLU A 47 10.45 -18.90 -2.01
C GLU A 47 10.63 -18.13 -3.31
N HIS A 48 9.86 -17.05 -3.53
CA HIS A 48 10.00 -16.21 -4.71
C HIS A 48 11.34 -15.47 -4.74
N LEU A 49 11.74 -14.85 -3.62
CA LEU A 49 13.03 -14.19 -3.49
C LEU A 49 14.19 -15.15 -3.80
N ASP A 50 14.15 -16.37 -3.26
CA ASP A 50 15.16 -17.40 -3.46
C ASP A 50 15.22 -17.89 -4.92
N GLN A 51 14.07 -18.18 -5.52
CA GLN A 51 13.97 -18.64 -6.92
C GLN A 51 14.53 -17.63 -7.90
N HIS A 52 14.33 -16.35 -7.65
CA HIS A 52 14.81 -15.25 -8.50
C HIS A 52 16.13 -14.64 -8.05
N GLN A 53 16.76 -15.20 -7.00
CA GLN A 53 18.01 -14.73 -6.41
C GLN A 53 17.98 -13.24 -6.07
N LEU A 54 16.86 -12.79 -5.46
CA LEU A 54 16.65 -11.42 -5.05
C LEU A 54 17.05 -11.21 -3.59
N ASN A 55 17.69 -10.09 -3.31
CA ASN A 55 18.03 -9.66 -1.94
C ASN A 55 16.96 -8.71 -1.43
N LEU A 56 16.28 -9.03 -0.34
CA LEU A 56 15.31 -8.12 0.29
C LEU A 56 16.06 -7.02 1.07
N ASN A 57 15.98 -5.78 0.58
CA ASN A 57 16.69 -4.64 1.16
C ASN A 57 15.87 -3.91 2.21
N PHE A 58 14.58 -3.77 2.00
CA PHE A 58 13.67 -3.12 2.94
C PHE A 58 12.21 -3.49 2.64
N ILE A 59 11.35 -3.16 3.60
CA ILE A 59 9.91 -3.36 3.55
C ILE A 59 9.23 -1.99 3.57
N LEU A 60 8.16 -1.84 2.83
CA LEU A 60 7.30 -0.66 2.86
C LEU A 60 5.92 -1.07 3.38
N GLU A 61 5.39 -0.34 4.35
CA GLU A 61 3.98 -0.47 4.76
C GLU A 61 3.24 0.79 4.34
N THR A 62 2.13 0.64 3.63
CA THR A 62 1.31 1.79 3.23
C THR A 62 0.61 2.42 4.43
N HIS A 63 0.19 1.61 5.39
CA HIS A 63 -0.49 2.04 6.62
C HIS A 63 -0.49 0.92 7.66
N THR A 64 -0.97 1.18 8.86
CA THR A 64 -1.21 0.14 9.86
C THR A 64 -2.49 -0.64 9.53
N HIS A 65 -2.34 -1.86 9.02
CA HIS A 65 -3.45 -2.71 8.54
C HIS A 65 -4.34 -3.22 9.69
N ALA A 66 -5.66 -3.30 9.43
CA ALA A 66 -6.67 -3.81 10.37
C ALA A 66 -7.30 -5.15 9.95
N ASP A 67 -7.00 -5.62 8.74
CA ASP A 67 -7.59 -6.79 8.08
C ASP A 67 -6.67 -8.02 8.06
N HIS A 68 -5.36 -7.81 8.22
CA HIS A 68 -4.36 -8.87 8.31
C HIS A 68 -3.20 -8.48 9.22
N VAL A 69 -2.43 -9.47 9.68
CA VAL A 69 -1.17 -9.24 10.41
C VAL A 69 -0.04 -9.11 9.39
N THR A 70 0.80 -8.09 9.56
CA THR A 70 1.95 -7.89 8.67
C THR A 70 3.01 -8.97 8.85
N GLY A 71 3.64 -9.36 7.74
CA GLY A 71 4.79 -10.27 7.69
C GLY A 71 6.13 -9.62 8.01
N SER A 72 6.18 -8.30 8.16
CA SER A 72 7.39 -7.49 8.26
C SER A 72 8.36 -7.98 9.32
N GLY A 73 7.88 -8.32 10.51
CA GLY A 73 8.76 -8.73 11.60
C GLY A 73 9.54 -10.01 11.33
N ALA A 74 8.92 -11.02 10.70
CA ALA A 74 9.60 -12.26 10.34
C ALA A 74 10.59 -12.05 9.18
N LEU A 75 10.24 -11.22 8.20
CA LEU A 75 11.14 -10.86 7.11
C LEU A 75 12.36 -10.08 7.59
N ILE A 76 12.19 -9.15 8.54
CA ILE A 76 13.29 -8.44 9.21
C ILE A 76 14.23 -9.42 9.90
N ASP A 77 13.69 -10.37 10.67
CA ASP A 77 14.51 -11.35 11.39
C ASP A 77 15.33 -12.24 10.44
N MET A 78 14.81 -12.51 9.26
CA MET A 78 15.48 -13.35 8.25
C MET A 78 16.51 -12.59 7.42
N TYR A 79 16.18 -11.38 6.97
CA TYR A 79 16.99 -10.64 6.00
C TYR A 79 17.79 -9.49 6.61
N GLY A 80 17.55 -9.12 7.87
CA GLY A 80 18.23 -8.01 8.54
C GLY A 80 17.89 -6.63 7.96
N CYS A 81 16.76 -6.52 7.26
CA CYS A 81 16.29 -5.28 6.63
C CYS A 81 15.47 -4.42 7.61
N LYS A 82 15.01 -3.24 7.17
CA LYS A 82 14.14 -2.35 7.93
C LYS A 82 12.79 -2.18 7.25
N THR A 83 11.81 -1.72 8.01
CA THR A 83 10.49 -1.30 7.50
C THR A 83 10.41 0.22 7.49
N PHE A 84 9.98 0.79 6.36
CA PHE A 84 9.58 2.19 6.22
C PHE A 84 8.06 2.27 6.29
N CYS A 85 7.53 3.13 7.15
CA CYS A 85 6.09 3.33 7.32
C CYS A 85 5.78 4.71 7.93
N GLY A 86 4.49 5.10 7.93
CA GLY A 86 4.04 6.36 8.53
C GLY A 86 4.00 6.33 10.06
N MET A 87 4.08 5.17 10.66
CA MET A 87 4.02 4.99 12.11
C MET A 87 5.24 5.59 12.82
N VAL A 88 5.00 6.39 13.86
CA VAL A 88 6.07 6.88 14.75
C VAL A 88 6.36 5.81 15.80
N SER A 89 7.61 5.37 15.88
CA SER A 89 8.00 4.30 16.79
C SER A 89 9.44 4.44 17.28
N ASP A 90 9.72 4.00 18.51
CA ASP A 90 11.06 3.86 19.06
C ASP A 90 11.75 2.54 18.62
N ASN A 91 11.08 1.69 17.85
CA ASN A 91 11.63 0.45 17.33
C ASN A 91 12.67 0.74 16.26
N THR A 92 13.91 0.34 16.48
CA THR A 92 15.06 0.60 15.58
C THR A 92 14.94 -0.08 14.21
N ASN A 93 14.01 -1.02 14.05
CA ASN A 93 13.70 -1.66 12.77
C ASN A 93 12.68 -0.86 11.96
N ILE A 94 12.14 0.23 12.50
CA ILE A 94 11.19 1.11 11.83
C ILE A 94 11.89 2.42 11.47
N GLU A 95 11.76 2.80 10.21
CA GLU A 95 12.10 4.14 9.71
C GLU A 95 10.81 4.89 9.45
N THR A 96 10.51 5.89 10.27
CA THR A 96 9.32 6.74 10.10
C THR A 96 9.48 7.62 8.86
N LEU A 97 8.51 7.56 7.98
CA LEU A 97 8.49 8.31 6.72
C LEU A 97 8.17 9.79 6.91
N HIS A 98 8.64 10.59 5.96
CA HIS A 98 8.28 11.99 5.79
C HIS A 98 7.68 12.20 4.38
N ASP A 99 6.73 13.15 4.25
CA ASP A 99 6.12 13.46 2.95
C ASP A 99 7.16 13.89 1.92
N GLY A 100 7.16 13.26 0.76
CA GLY A 100 8.12 13.50 -0.32
C GLY A 100 9.47 12.82 -0.13
N GLN A 101 9.65 11.98 0.90
CA GLN A 101 10.90 11.24 1.10
C GLN A 101 11.19 10.32 -0.08
N GLU A 102 12.43 10.34 -0.53
CA GLU A 102 12.94 9.43 -1.56
C GLU A 102 13.69 8.26 -0.92
N ILE A 103 13.32 7.03 -1.32
CA ILE A 103 13.94 5.78 -0.89
C ILE A 103 14.57 5.15 -2.13
N LEU A 104 15.87 4.90 -2.09
CA LEU A 104 16.60 4.35 -3.23
C LEU A 104 16.70 2.84 -3.15
N LEU A 105 16.31 2.17 -4.24
CA LEU A 105 16.56 0.77 -4.50
C LEU A 105 17.39 0.67 -5.78
N ASP A 106 18.70 0.80 -5.67
CA ASP A 106 19.66 0.89 -6.78
C ASP A 106 19.31 1.99 -7.80
N ASP A 107 18.78 1.58 -8.97
CA ASP A 107 18.36 2.45 -10.07
C ASP A 107 16.92 2.92 -9.95
N LEU A 108 16.18 2.41 -8.96
CA LEU A 108 14.80 2.82 -8.71
C LEU A 108 14.76 3.87 -7.61
N ASN A 109 14.02 4.94 -7.86
CA ASN A 109 13.68 5.95 -6.87
C ASN A 109 12.21 5.79 -6.48
N ILE A 110 11.95 5.50 -5.20
CA ILE A 110 10.62 5.33 -4.62
C ILE A 110 10.30 6.58 -3.82
N GLN A 111 9.32 7.35 -4.27
CA GLN A 111 8.87 8.52 -3.54
C GLN A 111 7.72 8.17 -2.61
N ALA A 112 7.88 8.43 -1.32
CA ALA A 112 6.82 8.31 -0.32
C ALA A 112 5.94 9.57 -0.35
N ILE A 113 4.64 9.40 -0.55
CA ILE A 113 3.64 10.47 -0.57
C ILE A 113 2.74 10.28 0.64
N TYR A 114 2.75 11.22 1.59
CA TYR A 114 1.83 11.18 2.72
C TYR A 114 0.39 11.38 2.26
N THR A 115 -0.45 10.39 2.45
CA THR A 115 -1.85 10.34 1.96
C THR A 115 -2.83 9.98 3.07
N PRO A 116 -2.92 10.80 4.14
CA PRO A 116 -3.78 10.51 5.29
C PRO A 116 -5.26 10.55 4.91
N GLY A 117 -6.07 9.88 5.73
CA GLY A 117 -7.52 9.91 5.65
C GLY A 117 -8.20 8.55 5.70
N HIS A 118 -7.63 7.47 5.16
CA HIS A 118 -8.00 6.11 5.52
C HIS A 118 -7.53 5.80 6.95
N THR A 119 -6.25 6.02 7.18
CA THR A 119 -5.62 6.11 8.50
C THR A 119 -4.78 7.39 8.56
N ASP A 120 -4.37 7.80 9.75
CA ASP A 120 -3.50 8.97 9.94
C ASP A 120 -2.03 8.70 9.58
N ASP A 121 -1.62 7.44 9.49
CA ASP A 121 -0.28 7.00 9.10
C ASP A 121 -0.17 6.56 7.62
N SER A 122 -1.20 6.80 6.79
CA SER A 122 -1.25 6.34 5.40
C SER A 122 -0.23 7.03 4.50
N TYR A 123 0.49 6.21 3.72
CA TYR A 123 1.39 6.62 2.63
C TYR A 123 1.07 5.87 1.34
N SER A 124 1.33 6.53 0.22
CA SER A 124 1.37 5.92 -1.11
C SER A 124 2.80 6.00 -1.65
N TYR A 125 3.21 5.04 -2.48
CA TYR A 125 4.56 4.97 -3.03
C TYR A 125 4.55 5.13 -4.53
N LEU A 126 5.30 6.11 -5.04
CA LEU A 126 5.42 6.41 -6.47
C LEU A 126 6.78 5.96 -6.98
N ILE A 127 6.78 5.13 -8.03
CA ILE A 127 7.99 4.67 -8.72
C ILE A 127 7.92 5.12 -10.17
N LYS A 128 8.96 5.82 -10.64
CA LYS A 128 9.11 6.21 -12.03
C LYS A 128 10.19 5.35 -12.68
N SER A 129 9.81 4.60 -13.70
CA SER A 129 10.75 3.91 -14.58
C SER A 129 10.89 4.68 -15.90
N SER A 130 11.76 4.19 -16.80
CA SER A 130 11.90 4.77 -18.14
C SER A 130 10.66 4.62 -19.02
N GLU A 131 9.80 3.64 -18.73
CA GLU A 131 8.63 3.32 -19.56
C GLU A 131 7.31 3.73 -18.92
N ASN A 132 7.18 3.56 -17.61
CA ASN A 132 5.93 3.76 -16.90
C ASN A 132 6.14 4.43 -15.53
N THR A 133 5.08 5.03 -15.04
CA THR A 133 4.95 5.48 -13.65
C THR A 133 3.97 4.57 -12.92
N TYR A 134 4.37 4.09 -11.74
CA TYR A 134 3.59 3.19 -10.91
C TYR A 134 3.29 3.83 -9.55
N LEU A 135 2.05 3.72 -9.11
CA LEU A 135 1.59 4.20 -7.81
C LEU A 135 1.04 3.02 -7.00
N PHE A 136 1.67 2.71 -5.88
CA PHE A 136 1.13 1.81 -4.85
C PHE A 136 0.35 2.65 -3.86
N SER A 137 -0.96 2.61 -3.96
CA SER A 137 -1.83 3.56 -3.27
C SER A 137 -2.31 3.10 -1.90
N GLY A 138 -1.97 1.86 -1.49
CA GLY A 138 -2.59 1.26 -0.31
C GLY A 138 -4.11 1.39 -0.39
N ASP A 139 -4.73 1.73 0.74
CA ASP A 139 -6.17 1.95 0.81
C ASP A 139 -6.60 3.41 0.58
N THR A 140 -5.65 4.29 0.28
CA THR A 140 -6.01 5.67 -0.07
C THR A 140 -6.87 5.71 -1.33
N LEU A 141 -6.48 5.01 -2.39
CA LEU A 141 -7.23 4.92 -3.65
C LEU A 141 -7.34 3.47 -4.10
N LEU A 142 -8.57 2.95 -4.16
CA LEU A 142 -8.89 1.61 -4.65
C LEU A 142 -9.49 1.68 -6.06
N ILE A 143 -9.57 0.55 -6.74
CA ILE A 143 -10.26 0.46 -8.04
C ILE A 143 -11.76 0.65 -7.82
N ASN A 144 -12.30 1.73 -8.36
CA ASN A 144 -13.70 2.14 -8.17
C ASN A 144 -14.09 2.37 -6.69
N GLY A 145 -13.15 2.79 -5.87
CA GLY A 145 -13.38 3.05 -4.44
C GLY A 145 -12.21 3.78 -3.79
N CYS A 146 -12.26 3.82 -2.48
CA CYS A 146 -11.20 4.26 -1.58
C CYS A 146 -11.37 3.56 -0.23
N GLY A 147 -10.39 3.60 0.64
CA GLY A 147 -10.49 3.08 2.00
C GLY A 147 -11.61 3.76 2.78
N ARG A 148 -12.05 3.10 3.85
CA ARG A 148 -12.98 3.67 4.83
C ARG A 148 -12.29 4.69 5.71
N THR A 149 -13.05 5.52 6.43
CA THR A 149 -12.50 6.63 7.24
C THR A 149 -13.04 6.65 8.68
N ASP A 150 -13.70 5.59 9.11
CA ASP A 150 -14.40 5.51 10.39
C ASP A 150 -13.59 4.80 11.49
N PHE A 151 -12.34 4.41 11.21
CA PHE A 151 -11.39 3.79 12.15
C PHE A 151 -10.00 4.42 12.07
N GLN A 152 -9.13 4.12 13.04
CA GLN A 152 -7.69 4.44 13.05
C GLN A 152 -7.40 5.92 12.71
N ASN A 153 -8.12 6.84 13.37
CA ASN A 153 -8.04 8.28 13.12
C ASN A 153 -8.34 8.67 11.65
N GLY A 154 -9.15 7.87 10.96
CA GLY A 154 -9.58 8.16 9.60
C GLY A 154 -10.38 9.46 9.51
N ASP A 155 -10.25 10.16 8.38
CA ASP A 155 -10.86 11.46 8.14
C ASP A 155 -11.25 11.59 6.66
N PRO A 156 -12.55 11.66 6.33
CA PRO A 156 -12.97 11.73 4.94
C PRO A 156 -12.56 13.03 4.24
N GLU A 157 -12.37 14.13 4.99
CA GLU A 157 -11.89 15.38 4.43
C GLU A 157 -10.44 15.27 3.99
N GLN A 158 -9.58 14.72 4.85
CA GLN A 158 -8.18 14.46 4.52
C GLN A 158 -8.06 13.44 3.39
N LEU A 159 -8.86 12.38 3.37
CA LEU A 159 -8.84 11.39 2.30
C LEU A 159 -9.19 12.01 0.94
N TYR A 160 -10.22 12.87 0.89
CA TYR A 160 -10.56 13.59 -0.32
C TYR A 160 -9.39 14.44 -0.82
N ASP A 161 -8.76 15.21 0.07
CA ASP A 161 -7.62 16.07 -0.27
C ASP A 161 -6.40 15.23 -0.71
N SER A 162 -6.10 14.14 -0.02
CA SER A 162 -5.03 13.21 -0.40
C SER A 162 -5.23 12.67 -1.81
N ILE A 163 -6.44 12.23 -2.14
CA ILE A 163 -6.73 11.69 -3.47
C ILE A 163 -6.74 12.81 -4.53
N THR A 164 -7.49 13.89 -4.30
CA THR A 164 -7.74 14.87 -5.36
C THR A 164 -6.59 15.85 -5.59
N GLN A 165 -5.86 16.23 -4.53
CA GLN A 165 -4.79 17.20 -4.63
C GLN A 165 -3.42 16.54 -4.86
N LYS A 166 -3.19 15.31 -4.33
CA LYS A 166 -1.91 14.62 -4.49
C LYS A 166 -1.98 13.53 -5.56
N LEU A 167 -2.81 12.50 -5.40
CA LEU A 167 -2.80 11.36 -6.33
C LEU A 167 -3.36 11.74 -7.71
N PHE A 168 -4.46 12.48 -7.76
CA PHE A 168 -5.03 12.94 -9.03
C PHE A 168 -4.24 14.06 -9.72
N SER A 169 -3.19 14.61 -9.10
CA SER A 169 -2.26 15.51 -9.76
C SER A 169 -1.16 14.78 -10.56
N LEU A 170 -1.03 13.45 -10.36
CA LEU A 170 -0.10 12.62 -11.12
C LEU A 170 -0.53 12.50 -12.59
N ASP A 171 0.39 12.04 -13.43
CA ASP A 171 0.14 11.83 -14.84
C ASP A 171 -1.04 10.86 -15.06
N ALA A 172 -1.83 11.12 -16.09
CA ALA A 172 -3.09 10.43 -16.33
C ALA A 172 -2.92 8.92 -16.57
N ASP A 173 -1.81 8.52 -17.15
CA ASP A 173 -1.41 7.14 -17.48
C ASP A 173 -0.66 6.43 -16.34
N THR A 174 -0.44 7.10 -15.19
CA THR A 174 0.12 6.45 -14.00
C THR A 174 -0.69 5.22 -13.65
N ILE A 175 -0.03 4.06 -13.61
CA ILE A 175 -0.63 2.79 -13.25
C ILE A 175 -0.78 2.72 -11.73
N VAL A 176 -1.99 2.47 -11.26
CA VAL A 176 -2.32 2.39 -9.83
C VAL A 176 -2.46 0.93 -9.40
N PHE A 177 -1.72 0.56 -8.38
CA PHE A 177 -1.75 -0.70 -7.66
C PHE A 177 -2.34 -0.47 -6.26
N PRO A 178 -3.58 -0.92 -6.00
CA PRO A 178 -4.27 -0.69 -4.72
C PRO A 178 -3.85 -1.68 -3.63
N GLY A 179 -4.16 -1.37 -2.36
CA GLY A 179 -3.98 -2.30 -1.25
C GLY A 179 -4.96 -3.47 -1.29
N HIS A 180 -6.19 -3.24 -1.80
CA HIS A 180 -7.25 -4.25 -1.85
C HIS A 180 -7.96 -4.30 -3.20
N ASP A 181 -8.52 -5.49 -3.51
CA ASP A 181 -9.53 -5.64 -4.57
C ASP A 181 -10.62 -6.62 -4.16
N TYR A 182 -11.85 -6.25 -4.52
CA TYR A 182 -13.04 -7.04 -4.26
C TYR A 182 -13.77 -7.45 -5.56
N ASN A 183 -13.21 -7.12 -6.73
CA ASN A 183 -13.87 -7.25 -8.04
C ASN A 183 -13.04 -7.99 -9.09
N ASN A 184 -11.98 -8.68 -8.69
CA ASN A 184 -11.01 -9.38 -9.56
C ASN A 184 -10.29 -8.43 -10.55
N ALA A 185 -10.05 -7.20 -10.12
CA ALA A 185 -9.24 -6.22 -10.83
C ALA A 185 -7.87 -6.09 -10.16
N THR A 186 -6.80 -5.96 -10.93
CA THR A 186 -5.42 -6.01 -10.43
C THR A 186 -4.71 -4.67 -10.48
N SER A 187 -5.16 -3.78 -11.35
CA SER A 187 -4.62 -2.43 -11.50
C SER A 187 -5.63 -1.52 -12.20
N THR A 188 -5.35 -0.23 -12.18
CA THR A 188 -6.12 0.80 -12.88
C THR A 188 -5.18 1.94 -13.29
N THR A 189 -5.73 3.06 -13.79
CA THR A 189 -4.97 4.29 -14.04
C THR A 189 -5.56 5.48 -13.29
N ILE A 190 -4.76 6.52 -13.11
CA ILE A 190 -5.25 7.80 -12.55
C ILE A 190 -6.38 8.35 -13.42
N ALA A 191 -6.26 8.27 -14.75
CA ALA A 191 -7.31 8.74 -15.66
C ALA A 191 -8.62 8.00 -15.46
N ASP A 192 -8.57 6.66 -15.33
CA ASP A 192 -9.77 5.86 -15.14
C ASP A 192 -10.46 6.20 -13.82
N GLN A 193 -9.69 6.28 -12.73
CA GLN A 193 -10.29 6.59 -11.43
C GLN A 193 -10.86 8.01 -11.36
N LYS A 194 -10.23 9.00 -11.97
CA LYS A 194 -10.82 10.34 -12.12
C LYS A 194 -12.17 10.32 -12.83
N LYS A 195 -12.30 9.45 -13.84
CA LYS A 195 -13.48 9.39 -14.71
C LYS A 195 -14.60 8.51 -14.16
N THR A 196 -14.25 7.39 -13.53
CA THR A 196 -15.21 6.30 -13.24
C THR A 196 -15.41 6.01 -11.76
N ASN A 197 -14.53 6.47 -10.86
CA ASN A 197 -14.64 6.15 -9.44
C ASN A 197 -15.98 6.70 -8.87
N PRO A 198 -16.89 5.85 -8.40
CA PRO A 198 -18.23 6.27 -8.02
C PRO A 198 -18.27 7.18 -6.78
N ARG A 199 -17.20 7.16 -5.96
CA ARG A 199 -17.08 8.01 -4.77
C ARG A 199 -16.49 9.39 -5.10
N LEU A 200 -15.73 9.51 -6.19
CA LEU A 200 -14.89 10.67 -6.50
C LEU A 200 -15.28 11.39 -7.81
N ALA A 201 -15.63 10.62 -8.86
CA ALA A 201 -15.91 11.20 -10.17
C ALA A 201 -17.10 12.18 -10.13
N ASN A 202 -16.84 13.43 -10.50
CA ASN A 202 -17.82 14.52 -10.48
C ASN A 202 -18.46 14.77 -9.10
N LYS A 203 -17.74 14.49 -8.01
CA LYS A 203 -18.20 14.76 -6.64
C LYS A 203 -17.47 15.97 -6.07
N SER A 204 -18.22 16.85 -5.38
CA SER A 204 -17.61 17.84 -4.51
C SER A 204 -17.08 17.18 -3.23
N LYS A 205 -16.23 17.89 -2.47
CA LYS A 205 -15.72 17.45 -1.18
C LYS A 205 -16.87 17.11 -0.20
N ASP A 206 -17.90 17.97 -0.12
CA ASP A 206 -19.06 17.75 0.76
C ASP A 206 -19.83 16.48 0.36
N GLN A 207 -20.02 16.24 -0.94
CA GLN A 207 -20.67 15.03 -1.42
C GLN A 207 -19.87 13.78 -1.12
N PHE A 208 -18.54 13.84 -1.23
CA PHE A 208 -17.65 12.73 -0.85
C PHE A 208 -17.76 12.45 0.65
N ILE A 209 -17.67 13.47 1.50
CA ILE A 209 -17.80 13.33 2.96
C ILE A 209 -19.16 12.71 3.32
N GLU A 210 -20.24 13.16 2.69
CA GLU A 210 -21.56 12.57 2.90
C GLU A 210 -21.61 11.09 2.52
N ILE A 211 -21.02 10.71 1.38
CA ILE A 211 -20.90 9.30 0.96
C ILE A 211 -20.14 8.50 2.00
N MET A 212 -18.97 8.97 2.42
CA MET A 212 -18.11 8.25 3.36
C MET A 212 -18.77 8.08 4.73
N ASN A 213 -19.42 9.10 5.26
CA ASN A 213 -20.12 9.05 6.55
C ASN A 213 -21.36 8.13 6.53
N ASN A 214 -21.89 7.80 5.36
CA ASN A 214 -23.03 6.90 5.20
C ASN A 214 -22.63 5.48 4.76
N LEU A 215 -21.34 5.15 4.73
CA LEU A 215 -20.87 3.80 4.45
C LEU A 215 -21.19 2.89 5.65
N ASN A 216 -22.21 2.05 5.51
CA ASN A 216 -22.54 1.04 6.52
C ASN A 216 -21.72 -0.26 6.28
N LEU A 217 -20.42 -0.20 6.50
CA LEU A 217 -19.54 -1.36 6.35
C LEU A 217 -19.41 -2.11 7.68
N PRO A 218 -19.34 -3.45 7.67
CA PRO A 218 -19.05 -4.22 8.88
C PRO A 218 -17.67 -3.83 9.43
N THR A 219 -17.51 -3.95 10.76
CA THR A 219 -16.20 -3.77 11.41
C THR A 219 -15.18 -4.77 10.84
N PRO A 220 -13.93 -4.36 10.58
CA PRO A 220 -12.89 -5.29 10.15
C PRO A 220 -12.73 -6.42 11.18
N LYS A 221 -12.77 -7.67 10.72
CA LYS A 221 -12.86 -8.85 11.60
C LYS A 221 -11.64 -9.04 12.50
N LEU A 222 -10.48 -8.59 12.06
CA LEU A 222 -9.20 -8.79 12.75
C LEU A 222 -8.67 -7.53 13.43
N MET A 223 -9.41 -6.41 13.43
CA MET A 223 -8.92 -5.11 13.89
C MET A 223 -8.34 -5.17 15.32
N ASP A 224 -9.04 -5.82 16.25
CA ASP A 224 -8.61 -5.93 17.65
C ASP A 224 -7.35 -6.80 17.83
N VAL A 225 -6.98 -7.59 16.84
CA VAL A 225 -5.80 -8.46 16.82
C VAL A 225 -4.70 -7.88 15.94
N ALA A 226 -5.03 -7.50 14.72
CA ALA A 226 -4.08 -7.06 13.73
C ALA A 226 -3.43 -5.72 14.09
N VAL A 227 -4.22 -4.71 14.46
CA VAL A 227 -3.68 -3.37 14.77
C VAL A 227 -2.64 -3.41 15.90
N PRO A 228 -2.90 -4.02 17.10
CA PRO A 228 -1.89 -4.12 18.15
C PRO A 228 -0.63 -4.90 17.77
N LEU A 229 -0.76 -5.93 16.92
CA LEU A 229 0.38 -6.69 16.42
C LEU A 229 1.16 -5.90 15.38
N ASN A 230 0.47 -5.21 14.46
CA ASN A 230 1.11 -4.43 13.38
C ASN A 230 1.91 -3.24 13.93
N LEU A 231 1.48 -2.63 15.02
CA LEU A 231 2.28 -1.66 15.78
C LEU A 231 3.61 -2.23 16.30
N LYS A 232 3.76 -3.56 16.32
CA LYS A 232 4.99 -4.30 16.67
C LYS A 232 5.56 -5.08 15.47
N LEU A 233 5.23 -4.70 14.24
CA LEU A 233 5.66 -5.39 13.00
C LEU A 233 5.16 -6.84 12.92
N GLY A 234 3.97 -7.15 13.43
CA GLY A 234 3.39 -8.49 13.42
C GLY A 234 3.96 -9.46 14.46
N LYS A 235 4.75 -8.96 15.43
CA LYS A 235 5.33 -9.75 16.53
C LYS A 235 4.44 -9.71 17.78
N GLU A 236 4.44 -10.82 18.55
CA GLU A 236 3.74 -10.94 19.84
C GLU A 236 4.38 -10.14 20.96
#